data_57a9fb3881cbceaa4b9ac06b10340800
#
_entry.id   57a9fb3881cbceaa4b9ac06b10340800
#
_cell.length_a   1.000
_cell.length_b   1.000
_cell.length_c   1.000
_cell.angle_alpha   90.00
_cell.angle_beta   90.00
_cell.angle_gamma   90.00
#
_symmetry.space_group_name_H-M   'P 1'
#
loop_
_entity.id
_entity.type
_entity.pdbx_description
1 polymer ?
#
loop_
_entity_poly.entity_id
_entity_poly.type
_entity_poly.pdbx_seq_one_letter_code
_entity_poly.pdbx_strand_id
1 'polypeptide(L)'
;MRRILVSVAAAAALSLATMGVMAAEKPKSEDIKKHETTPGGKYQPNLDVLGEGELEAPGVKEGVPALTGAEFTKANQIYFERCAGCHGVLRKGATGKPLTTDLTRELGFEYLQAFINYGSPGGMPNWGTSGDLSADEVDLMANYLLNEPPVPPEWGMPEMQESWKVLVPVDKRPTKPMNDLDLDNLFSVTLRDSGEIAIIDGGTKEIVKIIKTGYAVHISR
;
A
#
# COMPACT_ATOMS: atom_id res chain seq x y z
N MET A 1 35.42 71.24 48.40
CA MET A 1 34.04 70.92 48.03
C MET A 1 34.10 70.01 46.80
N ARG A 2 33.95 68.71 46.99
CA ARG A 2 33.97 67.67 45.93
C ARG A 2 32.56 67.47 45.40
N ARG A 3 32.38 67.71 44.11
CA ARG A 3 31.16 67.35 43.40
C ARG A 3 31.27 65.92 42.92
N ILE A 4 30.39 65.08 43.35
CA ILE A 4 30.24 63.69 42.90
C ILE A 4 29.29 63.71 41.73
N LEU A 5 29.79 63.33 40.54
CA LEU A 5 29.00 63.08 39.36
C LEU A 5 28.55 61.61 39.40
N VAL A 6 27.27 61.43 39.53
CA VAL A 6 26.63 60.09 39.39
C VAL A 6 26.26 59.88 37.92
N SER A 7 26.98 59.02 37.25
CA SER A 7 26.66 58.59 35.90
C SER A 7 25.61 57.49 35.98
N VAL A 8 24.43 57.75 35.49
CA VAL A 8 23.37 56.73 35.30
C VAL A 8 23.60 56.08 33.92
N ALA A 9 24.10 54.87 33.95
CA ALA A 9 24.20 54.07 32.75
C ALA A 9 22.82 53.39 32.54
N ALA A 10 22.07 53.84 31.52
CA ALA A 10 20.88 53.18 31.07
C ALA A 10 21.29 51.96 30.23
N ALA A 11 21.14 50.76 30.80
CA ALA A 11 21.29 49.51 30.04
C ALA A 11 20.00 49.28 29.28
N ALA A 12 20.03 49.58 27.95
CA ALA A 12 18.98 49.14 27.04
C ALA A 12 19.12 47.63 26.82
N ALA A 13 18.29 46.82 27.46
CA ALA A 13 18.15 45.43 27.18
C ALA A 13 17.44 45.26 25.81
N LEU A 14 18.21 44.99 24.79
CA LEU A 14 17.73 44.60 23.48
C LEU A 14 17.24 43.14 23.60
N SER A 15 15.94 42.93 23.81
CA SER A 15 15.35 41.61 23.74
C SER A 15 15.30 41.20 22.26
N LEU A 16 16.32 40.43 21.83
CA LEU A 16 16.20 39.63 20.61
C LEU A 16 15.10 38.59 20.86
N ALA A 17 13.92 38.87 20.36
CA ALA A 17 12.92 37.85 20.13
C ALA A 17 13.51 36.93 19.06
N THR A 18 14.15 35.85 19.47
CA THR A 18 14.43 34.72 18.57
C THR A 18 13.07 34.18 18.13
N MET A 19 12.61 34.58 16.95
CA MET A 19 11.62 33.83 16.23
C MET A 19 12.21 32.45 16.03
N GLY A 20 11.87 31.54 16.91
CA GLY A 20 12.13 30.12 16.71
C GLY A 20 11.43 29.74 15.43
N VAL A 21 12.20 29.58 14.37
CA VAL A 21 11.79 28.77 13.23
C VAL A 21 11.47 27.42 13.87
N MET A 22 10.17 27.10 13.97
CA MET A 22 9.75 25.75 14.32
C MET A 22 10.27 24.86 13.20
N ALA A 23 11.46 24.31 13.40
CA ALA A 23 11.96 23.25 12.58
C ALA A 23 10.86 22.18 12.63
N ALA A 24 10.31 21.85 11.46
CA ALA A 24 9.35 20.75 11.35
C ALA A 24 10.01 19.55 12.03
N GLU A 25 9.34 19.03 13.07
CA GLU A 25 9.86 17.91 13.84
C GLU A 25 10.13 16.79 12.84
N LYS A 26 11.40 16.36 12.73
CA LYS A 26 11.76 15.26 11.84
C LYS A 26 10.86 14.09 12.18
N PRO A 27 10.17 13.48 11.21
CA PRO A 27 9.41 12.28 11.48
C PRO A 27 10.39 11.30 12.12
N LYS A 28 10.11 10.90 13.36
CA LYS A 28 10.91 9.90 14.06
C LYS A 28 10.89 8.64 13.21
N SER A 29 11.99 7.93 13.15
CA SER A 29 12.09 6.66 12.41
C SER A 29 11.03 5.62 12.85
N GLU A 30 10.39 5.85 13.98
CA GLU A 30 9.25 5.09 14.51
C GLU A 30 7.93 5.38 13.79
N ASP A 31 7.79 6.55 13.14
CA ASP A 31 6.61 6.89 12.33
C ASP A 31 6.67 6.27 10.93
N ILE A 32 7.85 5.89 10.49
CA ILE A 32 8.03 4.94 9.40
C ILE A 32 7.79 3.57 10.03
N LYS A 33 6.54 3.20 10.20
CA LYS A 33 6.19 1.80 10.50
C LYS A 33 6.85 0.99 9.41
N LYS A 34 7.99 0.40 9.73
CA LYS A 34 8.54 -0.70 8.95
C LYS A 34 7.38 -1.67 8.85
N HIS A 35 6.78 -1.80 7.66
CA HIS A 35 6.16 -3.05 7.32
C HIS A 35 7.31 -4.03 7.44
N GLU A 36 7.41 -4.66 8.59
CA GLU A 36 8.29 -5.78 8.78
C GLU A 36 7.79 -6.86 7.82
N THR A 37 8.34 -6.86 6.61
CA THR A 37 8.47 -8.08 5.85
C THR A 37 9.50 -8.91 6.59
N THR A 38 9.16 -9.27 7.83
CA THR A 38 9.94 -10.24 8.60
C THR A 38 9.73 -11.55 7.87
N PRO A 39 10.78 -12.21 7.39
CA PRO A 39 10.68 -13.60 6.96
C PRO A 39 10.03 -14.38 8.11
N GLY A 40 8.82 -14.93 7.88
CA GLY A 40 8.00 -15.57 8.92
C GLY A 40 6.97 -14.66 9.59
N GLY A 41 6.80 -13.39 9.18
CA GLY A 41 5.69 -12.54 9.60
C GLY A 41 4.36 -13.09 9.08
N LYS A 42 3.37 -13.25 9.96
CA LYS A 42 2.03 -13.66 9.54
C LYS A 42 1.50 -12.67 8.51
N TYR A 43 1.04 -13.19 7.38
CA TYR A 43 0.33 -12.40 6.38
C TYR A 43 -0.78 -11.58 7.06
N GLN A 44 -0.72 -10.27 6.87
CA GLN A 44 -1.75 -9.33 7.31
C GLN A 44 -2.41 -8.78 6.05
N PRO A 45 -3.64 -9.21 5.73
CA PRO A 45 -4.33 -8.71 4.56
C PRO A 45 -4.50 -7.19 4.66
N ASN A 46 -4.19 -6.47 3.59
CA ASN A 46 -4.56 -5.06 3.47
C ASN A 46 -6.01 -4.97 2.98
N LEU A 47 -6.96 -4.98 3.91
CA LEU A 47 -8.39 -4.96 3.62
C LEU A 47 -8.86 -3.66 2.95
N ASP A 48 -8.04 -2.61 2.96
CA ASP A 48 -8.40 -1.32 2.37
C ASP A 48 -8.47 -1.34 0.83
N VAL A 49 -8.00 -2.42 0.19
CA VAL A 49 -7.86 -2.50 -1.27
C VAL A 49 -9.10 -3.08 -1.96
N LEU A 50 -9.83 -3.98 -1.29
CA LEU A 50 -10.93 -4.73 -1.92
C LEU A 50 -12.33 -4.16 -1.60
N GLY A 51 -12.41 -3.03 -0.90
CA GLY A 51 -13.68 -2.49 -0.41
C GLY A 51 -14.23 -3.27 0.80
N GLU A 52 -15.22 -2.68 1.45
CA GLU A 52 -15.93 -3.32 2.56
C GLU A 52 -16.96 -4.28 1.98
N GLY A 53 -16.76 -5.57 2.19
CA GLY A 53 -17.75 -6.58 1.84
C GLY A 53 -17.15 -7.96 1.64
N GLU A 54 -17.95 -8.96 1.95
CA GLU A 54 -17.64 -10.36 1.68
C GLU A 54 -18.04 -10.68 0.23
N LEU A 55 -17.13 -11.30 -0.52
CA LEU A 55 -17.43 -11.74 -1.88
C LEU A 55 -18.41 -12.90 -1.84
N GLU A 56 -19.32 -12.94 -2.80
CA GLU A 56 -20.17 -14.10 -3.00
C GLU A 56 -19.31 -15.28 -3.44
N ALA A 57 -19.37 -16.37 -2.68
CA ALA A 57 -18.65 -17.57 -3.03
C ALA A 57 -19.23 -18.18 -4.33
N PRO A 58 -18.38 -18.72 -5.21
CA PRO A 58 -18.87 -19.41 -6.41
C PRO A 58 -19.73 -20.60 -6.03
N GLY A 59 -20.74 -20.86 -6.85
CA GLY A 59 -21.62 -22.02 -6.66
C GLY A 59 -20.84 -23.33 -6.59
N VAL A 60 -21.31 -24.28 -5.78
CA VAL A 60 -20.69 -25.59 -5.61
C VAL A 60 -20.69 -26.34 -6.94
N LYS A 61 -19.50 -26.83 -7.35
CA LYS A 61 -19.34 -27.72 -8.51
C LYS A 61 -18.87 -29.09 -8.05
N GLU A 62 -19.30 -30.11 -8.76
CA GLU A 62 -18.88 -31.49 -8.46
C GLU A 62 -17.36 -31.63 -8.57
N GLY A 63 -16.76 -32.23 -7.55
CA GLY A 63 -15.30 -32.43 -7.48
C GLY A 63 -14.48 -31.20 -7.13
N VAL A 64 -15.11 -30.06 -6.86
CA VAL A 64 -14.43 -28.83 -6.44
C VAL A 64 -14.80 -28.52 -4.98
N PRO A 65 -13.81 -28.29 -4.10
CA PRO A 65 -14.10 -27.93 -2.71
C PRO A 65 -14.91 -26.64 -2.65
N ALA A 66 -16.00 -26.68 -1.86
CA ALA A 66 -16.79 -25.49 -1.58
C ALA A 66 -16.01 -24.57 -0.65
N LEU A 67 -16.03 -23.27 -0.94
CA LEU A 67 -15.51 -22.22 -0.07
C LEU A 67 -16.67 -21.40 0.48
N THR A 68 -16.54 -20.98 1.72
CA THR A 68 -17.41 -19.94 2.27
C THR A 68 -17.10 -18.59 1.65
N GLY A 69 -18.02 -17.62 1.73
CA GLY A 69 -17.76 -16.26 1.26
C GLY A 69 -16.52 -15.64 1.90
N ALA A 70 -16.34 -15.82 3.22
CA ALA A 70 -15.16 -15.33 3.94
C ALA A 70 -13.85 -15.98 3.45
N GLU A 71 -13.83 -17.29 3.24
CA GLU A 71 -12.66 -17.99 2.67
C GLU A 71 -12.37 -17.53 1.25
N PHE A 72 -13.39 -17.35 0.43
CA PHE A 72 -13.26 -16.89 -0.94
C PHE A 72 -12.72 -15.47 -1.00
N THR A 73 -13.23 -14.57 -0.14
CA THR A 73 -12.77 -13.20 0.00
C THR A 73 -11.29 -13.15 0.43
N LYS A 74 -10.93 -13.91 1.47
CA LYS A 74 -9.54 -14.01 1.94
C LYS A 74 -8.61 -14.53 0.85
N ALA A 75 -9.01 -15.59 0.15
CA ALA A 75 -8.23 -16.18 -0.91
C ALA A 75 -8.06 -15.25 -2.11
N ASN A 76 -9.12 -14.53 -2.50
CA ASN A 76 -9.05 -13.53 -3.56
C ASN A 76 -8.07 -12.42 -3.22
N GLN A 77 -8.03 -11.99 -1.98
CA GLN A 77 -7.10 -10.99 -1.50
C GLN A 77 -5.65 -11.49 -1.56
N ILE A 78 -5.37 -12.69 -1.05
CA ILE A 78 -4.05 -13.32 -1.16
C ILE A 78 -3.63 -13.42 -2.63
N TYR A 79 -4.55 -13.86 -3.50
CA TYR A 79 -4.29 -13.95 -4.94
C TYR A 79 -3.88 -12.60 -5.52
N PHE A 80 -4.62 -11.56 -5.23
CA PHE A 80 -4.34 -10.22 -5.74
C PHE A 80 -2.97 -9.71 -5.28
N GLU A 81 -2.63 -9.91 -4.02
CA GLU A 81 -1.41 -9.39 -3.43
C GLU A 81 -0.15 -10.20 -3.80
N ARG A 82 -0.27 -11.52 -3.97
CA ARG A 82 0.88 -12.42 -4.12
C ARG A 82 0.98 -13.06 -5.51
N CYS A 83 -0.12 -13.28 -6.19
CA CYS A 83 -0.17 -14.12 -7.39
C CYS A 83 -0.47 -13.31 -8.66
N ALA A 84 -1.36 -12.32 -8.57
CA ALA A 84 -1.89 -11.60 -9.73
C ALA A 84 -0.81 -10.85 -10.53
N GLY A 85 0.26 -10.40 -9.88
CA GLY A 85 1.39 -9.74 -10.55
C GLY A 85 2.04 -10.61 -11.64
N CYS A 86 2.10 -11.92 -11.42
CA CYS A 86 2.66 -12.86 -12.38
C CYS A 86 1.58 -13.60 -13.17
N HIS A 87 0.47 -13.98 -12.54
CA HIS A 87 -0.56 -14.82 -13.18
C HIS A 87 -1.73 -14.02 -13.78
N GLY A 88 -1.70 -12.68 -13.65
CA GLY A 88 -2.76 -11.78 -14.11
C GLY A 88 -3.97 -11.77 -13.17
N VAL A 89 -4.61 -10.62 -13.03
CA VAL A 89 -5.79 -10.43 -12.16
C VAL A 89 -6.93 -11.38 -12.52
N LEU A 90 -7.13 -11.63 -13.80
CA LEU A 90 -8.16 -12.54 -14.33
C LEU A 90 -7.64 -13.97 -14.54
N ARG A 91 -6.52 -14.34 -13.95
CA ARG A 91 -5.86 -15.65 -14.05
C ARG A 91 -5.54 -16.08 -15.49
N LYS A 92 -5.51 -15.15 -16.45
CA LYS A 92 -5.21 -15.43 -17.85
C LYS A 92 -3.71 -15.49 -18.16
N GLY A 93 -2.86 -15.36 -17.14
CA GLY A 93 -1.41 -15.30 -17.27
C GLY A 93 -0.92 -13.88 -17.51
N ALA A 94 0.37 -13.68 -17.25
CA ALA A 94 1.17 -12.51 -17.59
C ALA A 94 2.63 -12.97 -17.76
N THR A 95 3.54 -12.71 -16.81
CA THR A 95 4.88 -13.31 -16.79
C THR A 95 4.84 -14.78 -16.35
N GLY A 96 3.85 -15.14 -15.50
CA GLY A 96 3.55 -16.51 -15.10
C GLY A 96 2.50 -17.15 -16.01
N LYS A 97 2.39 -18.49 -15.92
CA LYS A 97 1.40 -19.26 -16.69
C LYS A 97 -0.04 -18.90 -16.31
N PRO A 98 -1.02 -19.08 -17.21
CA PRO A 98 -2.43 -18.97 -16.89
C PRO A 98 -2.82 -19.94 -15.76
N LEU A 99 -3.75 -19.49 -14.92
CA LEU A 99 -4.37 -20.28 -13.85
C LEU A 99 -5.91 -20.32 -14.05
N THR A 100 -6.31 -20.54 -15.31
CA THR A 100 -7.72 -20.72 -15.63
C THR A 100 -8.25 -22.03 -15.04
N THR A 101 -9.53 -22.10 -14.71
CA THR A 101 -10.10 -23.22 -13.96
C THR A 101 -10.06 -24.56 -14.71
N ASP A 102 -10.06 -24.55 -16.03
CA ASP A 102 -9.83 -25.74 -16.86
C ASP A 102 -8.42 -26.31 -16.59
N LEU A 103 -7.38 -25.48 -16.60
CA LEU A 103 -6.00 -25.91 -16.36
C LEU A 103 -5.78 -26.32 -14.91
N THR A 104 -6.27 -25.51 -13.95
CA THR A 104 -6.05 -25.81 -12.53
C THR A 104 -6.76 -27.04 -12.04
N ARG A 105 -7.94 -27.35 -12.59
CA ARG A 105 -8.67 -28.61 -12.29
C ARG A 105 -8.01 -29.83 -12.89
N GLU A 106 -7.40 -29.70 -14.07
CA GLU A 106 -6.60 -30.77 -14.67
C GLU A 106 -5.36 -31.11 -13.80
N LEU A 107 -4.71 -30.06 -13.23
CA LEU A 107 -3.57 -30.23 -12.35
C LEU A 107 -3.97 -30.82 -10.99
N GLY A 108 -5.11 -30.43 -10.46
CA GLY A 108 -5.63 -30.91 -9.19
C GLY A 108 -5.04 -30.25 -7.96
N PHE A 109 -5.70 -30.47 -6.81
CA PHE A 109 -5.38 -29.83 -5.55
C PHE A 109 -3.93 -30.06 -5.10
N GLU A 110 -3.49 -31.31 -5.08
CA GLU A 110 -2.17 -31.68 -4.55
C GLU A 110 -1.03 -31.06 -5.34
N TYR A 111 -1.18 -30.98 -6.66
CA TYR A 111 -0.20 -30.32 -7.50
C TYR A 111 -0.14 -28.81 -7.24
N LEU A 112 -1.29 -28.16 -7.15
CA LEU A 112 -1.36 -26.73 -6.85
C LEU A 112 -0.79 -26.42 -5.47
N GLN A 113 -1.18 -27.21 -4.46
CA GLN A 113 -0.66 -27.08 -3.11
C GLN A 113 0.87 -27.18 -3.07
N ALA A 114 1.44 -28.21 -3.73
CA ALA A 114 2.88 -28.40 -3.78
C ALA A 114 3.60 -27.21 -4.45
N PHE A 115 3.08 -26.72 -5.58
CA PHE A 115 3.68 -25.58 -6.27
C PHE A 115 3.57 -24.27 -5.48
N ILE A 116 2.49 -24.01 -4.78
CA ILE A 116 2.34 -22.86 -3.91
C ILE A 116 3.31 -22.97 -2.71
N ASN A 117 3.41 -24.17 -2.13
CA ASN A 117 4.23 -24.40 -0.95
C ASN A 117 5.74 -24.28 -1.26
N TYR A 118 6.20 -24.95 -2.31
CA TYR A 118 7.63 -25.10 -2.61
C TYR A 118 8.14 -24.20 -3.73
N GLY A 119 7.25 -23.55 -4.48
CA GLY A 119 7.63 -22.76 -5.64
C GLY A 119 8.17 -23.59 -6.81
N SER A 120 8.88 -22.93 -7.72
CA SER A 120 9.53 -23.61 -8.83
C SER A 120 10.86 -22.97 -9.22
N PRO A 121 11.80 -23.75 -9.83
CA PRO A 121 13.03 -23.20 -10.38
C PRO A 121 12.80 -22.15 -11.47
N GLY A 122 11.60 -22.11 -12.07
CA GLY A 122 11.19 -21.15 -13.08
C GLY A 122 10.81 -19.76 -12.53
N GLY A 123 11.01 -19.51 -11.24
CA GLY A 123 10.82 -18.21 -10.61
C GLY A 123 9.52 -18.03 -9.84
N MET A 124 8.70 -19.08 -9.67
CA MET A 124 7.58 -19.01 -8.74
C MET A 124 8.11 -19.08 -7.31
N PRO A 125 7.79 -18.12 -6.43
CA PRO A 125 8.24 -18.14 -5.04
C PRO A 125 7.68 -19.32 -4.25
N ASN A 126 8.40 -19.72 -3.22
CA ASN A 126 8.05 -20.82 -2.31
C ASN A 126 7.23 -20.32 -1.12
N TRP A 127 6.02 -19.85 -1.37
CA TRP A 127 5.19 -19.11 -0.43
C TRP A 127 4.95 -19.82 0.93
N GLY A 128 4.79 -21.14 0.94
CA GLY A 128 4.60 -21.88 2.17
C GLY A 128 5.90 -22.08 2.93
N THR A 129 6.96 -22.57 2.27
CA THR A 129 8.24 -22.87 2.94
C THR A 129 9.04 -21.64 3.30
N SER A 130 8.77 -20.48 2.68
CA SER A 130 9.31 -19.18 3.14
C SER A 130 8.61 -18.66 4.39
N GLY A 131 7.42 -19.18 4.71
CA GLY A 131 6.59 -18.71 5.83
C GLY A 131 5.73 -17.49 5.49
N ASP A 132 5.67 -17.06 4.22
CA ASP A 132 4.79 -15.97 3.77
C ASP A 132 3.31 -16.37 3.80
N LEU A 133 3.01 -17.64 3.56
CA LEU A 133 1.70 -18.25 3.74
C LEU A 133 1.77 -19.38 4.76
N SER A 134 0.79 -19.47 5.64
CA SER A 134 0.62 -20.62 6.53
C SER A 134 0.17 -21.85 5.74
N ALA A 135 0.27 -23.04 6.33
CA ALA A 135 -0.21 -24.28 5.70
C ALA A 135 -1.70 -24.19 5.31
N ASP A 136 -2.54 -23.65 6.20
CA ASP A 136 -3.97 -23.45 5.93
C ASP A 136 -4.21 -22.45 4.78
N GLU A 137 -3.38 -21.45 4.62
CA GLU A 137 -3.47 -20.49 3.52
C GLU A 137 -2.98 -21.09 2.20
N VAL A 138 -1.99 -21.97 2.23
CA VAL A 138 -1.57 -22.73 1.04
C VAL A 138 -2.70 -23.64 0.57
N ASP A 139 -3.37 -24.34 1.49
CA ASP A 139 -4.52 -25.20 1.19
C ASP A 139 -5.71 -24.38 0.67
N LEU A 140 -5.99 -23.25 1.32
CA LEU A 140 -7.01 -22.31 0.89
C LEU A 140 -6.75 -21.81 -0.52
N MET A 141 -5.52 -21.45 -0.85
CA MET A 141 -5.15 -20.97 -2.19
C MET A 141 -5.25 -22.07 -3.24
N ALA A 142 -4.85 -23.30 -2.93
CA ALA A 142 -5.03 -24.44 -3.84
C ALA A 142 -6.51 -24.67 -4.15
N ASN A 143 -7.37 -24.66 -3.11
CA ASN A 143 -8.82 -24.77 -3.28
C ASN A 143 -9.42 -23.59 -4.05
N TYR A 144 -8.97 -22.37 -3.77
CA TYR A 144 -9.41 -21.18 -4.46
C TYR A 144 -9.12 -21.24 -5.97
N LEU A 145 -7.96 -21.77 -6.36
CA LEU A 145 -7.61 -21.90 -7.78
C LEU A 145 -8.44 -22.93 -8.54
N LEU A 146 -9.07 -23.89 -7.87
CA LEU A 146 -10.01 -24.84 -8.46
C LEU A 146 -11.40 -24.21 -8.70
N ASN A 147 -11.70 -23.11 -8.03
CA ASN A 147 -12.93 -22.35 -8.17
C ASN A 147 -12.80 -21.24 -9.21
N GLU A 148 -13.94 -20.86 -9.80
CA GLU A 148 -13.97 -19.70 -10.72
C GLU A 148 -13.50 -18.43 -9.99
N PRO A 149 -12.71 -17.58 -10.66
CA PRO A 149 -12.35 -16.28 -10.08
C PRO A 149 -13.60 -15.40 -9.90
N PRO A 150 -13.57 -14.41 -9.01
CA PRO A 150 -14.63 -13.42 -8.94
C PRO A 150 -14.85 -12.78 -10.30
N VAL A 151 -16.11 -12.56 -10.67
CA VAL A 151 -16.44 -11.77 -11.86
C VAL A 151 -16.04 -10.31 -11.54
N PRO A 152 -15.14 -9.70 -12.31
CA PRO A 152 -14.82 -8.30 -12.09
C PRO A 152 -16.10 -7.46 -12.19
N PRO A 153 -16.29 -6.49 -11.28
CA PRO A 153 -17.40 -5.56 -11.42
C PRO A 153 -17.26 -4.80 -12.74
N GLU A 154 -18.38 -4.58 -13.42
CA GLU A 154 -18.37 -3.65 -14.53
C GLU A 154 -18.03 -2.26 -13.99
N TRP A 155 -17.11 -1.59 -14.67
CA TRP A 155 -16.65 -0.26 -14.31
C TRP A 155 -16.72 0.65 -15.52
N GLY A 156 -17.77 1.42 -15.60
CA GLY A 156 -18.02 2.36 -16.69
C GLY A 156 -18.15 3.80 -16.20
N MET A 157 -18.67 4.66 -17.05
CA MET A 157 -18.88 6.09 -16.72
C MET A 157 -19.79 6.32 -15.52
N PRO A 158 -20.89 5.54 -15.32
CA PRO A 158 -21.74 5.69 -14.14
C PRO A 158 -20.97 5.45 -12.84
N GLU A 159 -20.23 4.35 -12.74
CA GLU A 159 -19.45 3.98 -11.55
C GLU A 159 -18.32 4.98 -11.30
N MET A 160 -17.68 5.48 -12.38
CA MET A 160 -16.67 6.53 -12.29
C MET A 160 -17.25 7.84 -11.76
N GLN A 161 -18.43 8.22 -12.20
CA GLN A 161 -19.11 9.43 -11.73
C GLN A 161 -19.55 9.31 -10.27
N GLU A 162 -20.08 8.16 -9.89
CA GLU A 162 -20.48 7.88 -8.51
C GLU A 162 -19.30 7.89 -7.55
N SER A 163 -18.17 7.30 -7.96
CA SER A 163 -16.95 7.25 -7.16
C SER A 163 -16.19 8.58 -7.14
N TRP A 164 -16.50 9.51 -8.04
CA TRP A 164 -15.80 10.80 -8.09
C TRP A 164 -16.11 11.66 -6.89
N LYS A 165 -15.13 11.87 -6.06
CA LYS A 165 -15.24 12.68 -4.85
C LYS A 165 -14.40 13.94 -4.98
N VAL A 166 -15.05 15.09 -5.09
CA VAL A 166 -14.37 16.39 -5.06
C VAL A 166 -14.09 16.76 -3.60
N LEU A 167 -12.85 16.60 -3.15
CA LEU A 167 -12.45 16.89 -1.76
C LEU A 167 -12.42 18.41 -1.50
N VAL A 168 -11.91 19.18 -2.46
CA VAL A 168 -11.85 20.64 -2.38
C VAL A 168 -12.45 21.22 -3.65
N PRO A 169 -13.65 21.84 -3.58
CA PRO A 169 -14.27 22.54 -4.71
C PRO A 169 -13.32 23.59 -5.30
N VAL A 170 -13.44 23.86 -6.59
CA VAL A 170 -12.54 24.76 -7.33
C VAL A 170 -12.51 26.16 -6.72
N ASP A 171 -13.67 26.68 -6.33
CA ASP A 171 -13.83 27.99 -5.69
C ASP A 171 -13.23 28.08 -4.27
N LYS A 172 -12.91 26.94 -3.66
CA LYS A 172 -12.28 26.83 -2.34
C LYS A 172 -10.79 26.54 -2.41
N ARG A 173 -10.25 26.35 -3.60
CA ARG A 173 -8.80 26.06 -3.76
C ARG A 173 -7.99 27.33 -3.54
N PRO A 174 -6.83 27.23 -2.88
CA PRO A 174 -5.92 28.35 -2.73
C PRO A 174 -5.50 28.88 -4.11
N THR A 175 -5.51 30.19 -4.28
CA THR A 175 -5.04 30.87 -5.49
C THR A 175 -3.56 31.27 -5.43
N LYS A 176 -2.94 31.07 -4.26
CA LYS A 176 -1.51 31.33 -4.00
C LYS A 176 -0.91 30.13 -3.29
N PRO A 177 0.41 29.92 -3.41
CA PRO A 177 1.10 28.91 -2.61
C PRO A 177 0.81 29.08 -1.12
N MET A 178 0.59 27.96 -0.43
CA MET A 178 0.31 27.91 1.02
C MET A 178 1.58 27.63 1.85
N ASN A 179 2.72 27.57 1.21
CA ASN A 179 4.03 27.32 1.79
C ASN A 179 5.10 28.06 0.98
N ASP A 180 6.31 28.10 1.53
CA ASP A 180 7.47 28.77 0.93
C ASP A 180 8.41 27.77 0.22
N LEU A 181 7.93 26.58 -0.14
CA LEU A 181 8.69 25.55 -0.83
C LEU A 181 8.92 25.93 -2.29
N ASP A 182 10.10 25.65 -2.79
CA ASP A 182 10.40 25.73 -4.22
C ASP A 182 9.76 24.54 -4.93
N LEU A 183 8.59 24.77 -5.53
CA LEU A 183 7.79 23.70 -6.17
C LEU A 183 8.52 23.07 -7.37
N ASP A 184 9.44 23.82 -8.02
CA ASP A 184 10.21 23.32 -9.14
C ASP A 184 11.38 22.41 -8.70
N ASN A 185 11.67 22.39 -7.39
CA ASN A 185 12.72 21.58 -6.77
C ASN A 185 12.18 20.56 -5.75
N LEU A 186 10.94 20.14 -5.92
CA LEU A 186 10.36 19.03 -5.15
C LEU A 186 10.52 17.71 -5.89
N PHE A 187 10.87 16.67 -5.13
CA PHE A 187 10.95 15.30 -5.62
C PHE A 187 9.85 14.45 -4.98
N SER A 188 9.22 13.60 -5.78
CA SER A 188 8.32 12.56 -5.29
C SER A 188 9.01 11.20 -5.35
N VAL A 189 8.98 10.47 -4.25
CA VAL A 189 9.54 9.11 -4.16
C VAL A 189 8.41 8.15 -3.83
N THR A 190 8.20 7.19 -4.71
CA THR A 190 7.21 6.13 -4.51
C THR A 190 7.73 5.10 -3.53
N LEU A 191 7.05 4.96 -2.40
CA LEU A 191 7.30 3.93 -1.40
C LEU A 191 6.28 2.80 -1.62
N ARG A 192 6.59 1.97 -2.62
CA ARG A 192 5.65 0.98 -3.16
C ARG A 192 5.10 0.03 -2.11
N ASP A 193 5.97 -0.53 -1.29
CA ASP A 193 5.62 -1.58 -0.34
C ASP A 193 4.79 -1.06 0.85
N SER A 194 4.96 0.22 1.19
CA SER A 194 4.13 0.89 2.22
C SER A 194 2.87 1.55 1.65
N GLY A 195 2.73 1.61 0.32
CA GLY A 195 1.60 2.29 -0.32
C GLY A 195 1.60 3.80 -0.10
N GLU A 196 2.77 4.44 -0.14
CA GLU A 196 2.95 5.84 0.20
C GLU A 196 3.78 6.56 -0.86
N ILE A 197 3.69 7.88 -0.85
CA ILE A 197 4.57 8.77 -1.60
C ILE A 197 5.23 9.72 -0.62
N ALA A 198 6.55 9.79 -0.63
CA ALA A 198 7.31 10.81 0.10
C ALA A 198 7.58 12.01 -0.82
N ILE A 199 7.33 13.21 -0.34
CA ILE A 199 7.72 14.46 -0.98
C ILE A 199 8.99 14.96 -0.30
N ILE A 200 10.02 15.23 -1.09
CA ILE A 200 11.35 15.64 -0.63
C ILE A 200 11.66 17.02 -1.20
N ASP A 201 12.12 17.93 -0.35
CA ASP A 201 12.68 19.21 -0.77
C ASP A 201 14.12 18.99 -1.32
N GLY A 202 14.33 19.35 -2.58
CA GLY A 202 15.64 19.19 -3.23
C GLY A 202 16.71 20.13 -2.69
N GLY A 203 16.35 21.24 -2.08
CA GLY A 203 17.27 22.17 -1.43
C GLY A 203 17.80 21.64 -0.10
N THR A 204 16.89 21.30 0.80
CA THR A 204 17.23 20.83 2.16
C THR A 204 17.53 19.34 2.22
N LYS A 205 17.09 18.54 1.25
CA LYS A 205 17.16 17.07 1.22
C LYS A 205 16.29 16.41 2.31
N GLU A 206 15.33 17.12 2.84
CA GLU A 206 14.45 16.63 3.90
C GLU A 206 13.10 16.19 3.34
N ILE A 207 12.48 15.20 4.01
CA ILE A 207 11.11 14.79 3.69
C ILE A 207 10.14 15.85 4.20
N VAL A 208 9.41 16.47 3.28
CA VAL A 208 8.40 17.49 3.57
C VAL A 208 7.10 16.84 3.98
N LYS A 209 6.71 15.76 3.31
CA LYS A 209 5.42 15.09 3.51
C LYS A 209 5.47 13.63 3.09
N ILE A 210 4.75 12.79 3.84
CA ILE A 210 4.39 11.43 3.43
C ILE A 210 2.88 11.40 3.19
N ILE A 211 2.48 10.90 2.02
CA ILE A 211 1.10 10.83 1.58
C ILE A 211 0.72 9.35 1.41
N LYS A 212 -0.28 8.89 2.14
CA LYS A 212 -0.85 7.55 1.95
C LYS A 212 -1.65 7.52 0.65
N THR A 213 -1.38 6.56 -0.19
CA THR A 213 -2.00 6.43 -1.52
C THR A 213 -2.71 5.11 -1.74
N GLY A 214 -2.41 4.11 -0.93
CA GLY A 214 -2.94 2.76 -1.06
C GLY A 214 -1.90 1.76 -1.57
N TYR A 215 -2.31 0.50 -1.64
CA TYR A 215 -1.44 -0.63 -1.96
C TYR A 215 -0.80 -0.51 -3.35
N ALA A 216 0.47 -0.89 -3.42
CA ALA A 216 1.24 -1.04 -4.65
C ALA A 216 1.27 0.19 -5.57
N VAL A 217 1.30 1.41 -5.01
CA VAL A 217 1.56 2.61 -5.80
C VAL A 217 2.84 2.44 -6.61
N HIS A 218 2.76 2.66 -7.92
CA HIS A 218 3.85 2.33 -8.83
C HIS A 218 4.64 3.54 -9.28
N ILE A 219 3.96 4.64 -9.58
CA ILE A 219 4.55 5.85 -10.15
C ILE A 219 3.82 7.07 -9.58
N SER A 220 4.59 8.08 -9.17
CA SER A 220 4.11 9.43 -8.93
C SER A 220 4.61 10.35 -10.04
N ARG A 221 3.73 11.16 -10.61
CA ARG A 221 4.05 12.16 -11.64
C ARG A 221 3.40 13.48 -11.30
#